data_95ef02d126c7569fb3a5382074560f05
#
_entry.id   95ef02d126c7569fb3a5382074560f05
#
_cell.length_a   1.000
_cell.length_b   1.000
_cell.length_c   1.000
_cell.angle_alpha   90.00
_cell.angle_beta   90.00
_cell.angle_gamma   90.00
#
_symmetry.space_group_name_H-M   'P 1'
#
loop_
_entity.id
_entity.type
_entity.pdbx_description
1 polymer ?
#
loop_
_entity_poly.entity_id
_entity_poly.type
_entity_poly.pdbx_seq_one_letter_code
_entity_poly.pdbx_strand_id
1 'polypeptide(L)'
;MIELIVRGARRRVFVRVSGSGPALLLMHGFPASSFEWAELEPELARRHTVVAFDFLGYGATEKPADHRYSIFEQADLVEALLAKLEIQDPSVVAYDYGAIVATELVARAVKTFTITRCVLLNHGLYARLYRPRPIQKLTLVPGIGRLLAYALNERLFIRSWGEVFSDSHPLDPAVAALHYRALRTGAPGRDIHRRLLRYIPERAANRERLETAMATTEVPLSFLWGMQDPVSGAAIATELRRDRPDVDLVEYADAGHCPHIEAPDRVAADIIARTAPARP
;
A
#
# COMPACT_ATOMS: atom_id res chain seq x y z
N MET A 1 -11.78 14.03 7.05
CA MET A 1 -10.67 14.21 8.02
C MET A 1 -11.17 13.81 9.39
N ILE A 2 -10.41 12.94 10.05
CA ILE A 2 -10.66 12.56 11.47
C ILE A 2 -9.39 12.81 12.29
N GLU A 3 -9.56 12.98 13.59
CA GLU A 3 -8.43 13.06 14.52
C GLU A 3 -8.22 11.70 15.21
N LEU A 4 -6.98 11.24 15.17
CA LEU A 4 -6.52 10.04 15.86
C LEU A 4 -5.41 10.37 16.85
N ILE A 5 -5.27 9.57 17.88
CA ILE A 5 -4.10 9.60 18.76
C ILE A 5 -3.17 8.47 18.33
N VAL A 6 -2.03 8.83 17.76
CA VAL A 6 -1.00 7.87 17.31
C VAL A 6 0.28 8.15 18.09
N ARG A 7 0.76 7.18 18.87
CA ARG A 7 1.94 7.32 19.75
C ARG A 7 1.89 8.55 20.65
N GLY A 8 0.70 8.85 21.20
CA GLY A 8 0.48 10.00 22.09
C GLY A 8 0.37 11.36 21.38
N ALA A 9 0.52 11.42 20.05
CA ALA A 9 0.36 12.63 19.26
C ALA A 9 -0.99 12.65 18.53
N ARG A 10 -1.65 13.83 18.50
CA ARG A 10 -2.85 14.03 17.66
C ARG A 10 -2.43 14.08 16.21
N ARG A 11 -3.14 13.31 15.36
CA ARG A 11 -2.91 13.25 13.91
C ARG A 11 -4.22 13.47 13.17
N ARG A 12 -4.21 14.36 12.18
CA ARG A 12 -5.33 14.56 11.27
C ARG A 12 -5.17 13.63 10.07
N VAL A 13 -6.08 12.68 9.94
CA VAL A 13 -6.02 11.62 8.93
C VAL A 13 -7.17 11.78 7.94
N PHE A 14 -6.86 11.72 6.65
CA PHE A 14 -7.87 11.65 5.61
C PHE A 14 -8.45 10.25 5.56
N VAL A 15 -9.76 10.17 5.63
CA VAL A 15 -10.53 8.91 5.57
C VAL A 15 -11.75 9.13 4.71
N ARG A 16 -12.05 8.17 3.88
CA ARG A 16 -13.26 8.03 3.09
C ARG A 16 -13.93 6.72 3.48
N VAL A 17 -15.23 6.77 3.74
CA VAL A 17 -16.05 5.59 4.02
C VAL A 17 -17.20 5.58 3.04
N SER A 18 -17.43 4.46 2.37
CA SER A 18 -18.49 4.30 1.37
C SER A 18 -19.08 2.90 1.41
N GLY A 19 -20.34 2.78 0.93
CA GLY A 19 -21.03 1.50 0.88
C GLY A 19 -21.57 1.01 2.22
N SER A 20 -21.96 -0.27 2.26
CA SER A 20 -22.48 -0.96 3.44
C SER A 20 -22.21 -2.46 3.34
N GLY A 21 -22.05 -3.13 4.49
CA GLY A 21 -21.70 -4.54 4.58
C GLY A 21 -20.44 -4.78 5.41
N PRO A 22 -19.78 -5.95 5.28
CA PRO A 22 -18.54 -6.25 5.96
C PRO A 22 -17.46 -5.20 5.68
N ALA A 23 -16.65 -4.88 6.68
CA ALA A 23 -15.63 -3.86 6.56
C ALA A 23 -14.49 -4.31 5.62
N LEU A 24 -14.12 -3.43 4.68
CA LEU A 24 -13.01 -3.61 3.75
C LEU A 24 -12.05 -2.41 3.86
N LEU A 25 -10.88 -2.63 4.41
CA LEU A 25 -9.86 -1.60 4.56
C LEU A 25 -8.93 -1.59 3.36
N LEU A 26 -8.80 -0.44 2.68
CA LEU A 26 -7.93 -0.25 1.52
C LEU A 26 -6.67 0.52 1.94
N MET A 27 -5.50 -0.10 1.78
CA MET A 27 -4.19 0.43 2.18
C MET A 27 -3.34 0.69 0.96
N HIS A 28 -3.10 1.97 0.66
CA HIS A 28 -2.42 2.43 -0.55
C HIS A 28 -0.90 2.22 -0.53
N GLY A 29 -0.29 2.30 -1.71
CA GLY A 29 1.15 2.17 -1.94
C GLY A 29 1.93 3.49 -1.92
N PHE A 30 3.26 3.36 -2.10
CA PHE A 30 4.18 4.48 -2.30
C PHE A 30 4.36 4.75 -3.81
N PRO A 31 4.36 5.98 -4.26
CA PRO A 31 4.24 7.26 -3.54
C PRO A 31 2.81 7.86 -3.61
N ALA A 32 1.81 7.02 -3.74
CA ALA A 32 0.44 7.38 -4.03
C ALA A 32 -0.36 7.86 -2.78
N SER A 33 -1.67 7.72 -2.82
CA SER A 33 -2.63 8.01 -1.78
C SER A 33 -3.86 7.11 -1.97
N SER A 34 -4.81 7.14 -1.07
CA SER A 34 -6.06 6.37 -1.17
C SER A 34 -6.84 6.63 -2.48
N PHE A 35 -6.49 7.69 -3.20
CA PHE A 35 -7.08 7.99 -4.50
C PHE A 35 -6.76 6.92 -5.56
N GLU A 36 -5.72 6.12 -5.40
CA GLU A 36 -5.41 5.01 -6.32
C GLU A 36 -6.50 3.92 -6.36
N TRP A 37 -7.38 3.89 -5.35
CA TRP A 37 -8.51 2.98 -5.25
C TRP A 37 -9.80 3.53 -5.87
N ALA A 38 -9.79 4.76 -6.39
CA ALA A 38 -10.99 5.49 -6.79
C ALA A 38 -11.83 4.77 -7.86
N GLU A 39 -11.19 4.04 -8.78
CA GLU A 39 -11.89 3.30 -9.84
C GLU A 39 -12.53 2.00 -9.31
N LEU A 40 -11.93 1.36 -8.31
CA LEU A 40 -12.44 0.13 -7.72
C LEU A 40 -13.52 0.39 -6.66
N GLU A 41 -13.39 1.50 -5.94
CA GLU A 41 -14.21 1.81 -4.76
C GLU A 41 -15.72 1.71 -5.01
N PRO A 42 -16.28 2.23 -6.13
CA PRO A 42 -17.72 2.12 -6.40
C PRO A 42 -18.22 0.67 -6.48
N GLU A 43 -17.47 -0.23 -7.10
CA GLU A 43 -17.86 -1.63 -7.21
C GLU A 43 -17.69 -2.37 -5.89
N LEU A 44 -16.61 -2.12 -5.16
CA LEU A 44 -16.38 -2.68 -3.83
C LEU A 44 -17.45 -2.24 -2.82
N ALA A 45 -17.86 -0.97 -2.90
CA ALA A 45 -18.86 -0.37 -2.01
C ALA A 45 -20.28 -0.95 -2.19
N ARG A 46 -20.55 -1.67 -3.27
CA ARG A 46 -21.82 -2.38 -3.45
C ARG A 46 -21.98 -3.57 -2.49
N ARG A 47 -20.88 -4.06 -1.93
CA ARG A 47 -20.85 -5.28 -1.11
C ARG A 47 -20.16 -5.11 0.24
N HIS A 48 -19.48 -4.00 0.46
CA HIS A 48 -18.65 -3.76 1.63
C HIS A 48 -18.86 -2.33 2.16
N THR A 49 -18.61 -2.17 3.46
CA THR A 49 -18.26 -0.86 4.01
C THR A 49 -16.78 -0.65 3.73
N VAL A 50 -16.50 0.08 2.65
CA VAL A 50 -15.13 0.37 2.20
C VAL A 50 -14.56 1.53 3.01
N VAL A 51 -13.39 1.32 3.59
CA VAL A 51 -12.61 2.35 4.30
C VAL A 51 -11.30 2.57 3.55
N ALA A 52 -11.18 3.71 2.87
CA ALA A 52 -9.96 4.16 2.21
C ALA A 52 -9.39 5.36 2.97
N PHE A 53 -8.11 5.35 3.27
CA PHE A 53 -7.44 6.40 4.05
C PHE A 53 -6.04 6.67 3.52
N ASP A 54 -5.50 7.84 3.86
CA ASP A 54 -4.12 8.17 3.54
C ASP A 54 -3.22 7.96 4.76
N PHE A 55 -2.12 7.26 4.58
CA PHE A 55 -1.08 7.12 5.61
C PHE A 55 -0.49 8.47 6.02
N LEU A 56 0.08 8.54 7.22
CA LEU A 56 0.78 9.74 7.70
C LEU A 56 1.91 10.12 6.73
N GLY A 57 1.91 11.37 6.28
CA GLY A 57 2.87 11.86 5.30
C GLY A 57 2.41 11.73 3.85
N TYR A 58 1.28 11.09 3.58
CA TYR A 58 0.73 10.86 2.23
C TYR A 58 -0.56 11.64 2.00
N GLY A 59 -0.94 11.76 0.74
CA GLY A 59 -2.24 12.28 0.31
C GLY A 59 -2.67 13.57 1.00
N ALA A 60 -3.87 13.58 1.54
CA ALA A 60 -4.45 14.70 2.31
C ALA A 60 -4.22 14.57 3.83
N THR A 61 -3.67 13.46 4.30
CA THR A 61 -3.26 13.28 5.71
C THR A 61 -2.11 14.22 6.04
N GLU A 62 -2.04 14.65 7.30
CA GLU A 62 -1.01 15.58 7.74
C GLU A 62 0.41 15.06 7.48
N LYS A 63 1.33 15.99 7.26
CA LYS A 63 2.74 15.75 6.97
C LYS A 63 3.60 16.50 7.98
N PRO A 64 3.81 15.95 9.20
CA PRO A 64 4.56 16.66 10.23
C PRO A 64 5.98 17.03 9.78
N ALA A 65 6.42 18.23 10.15
CA ALA A 65 7.78 18.68 9.94
C ALA A 65 8.75 17.80 10.76
N ASP A 66 9.95 17.56 10.21
CA ASP A 66 11.04 16.80 10.86
C ASP A 66 10.65 15.43 11.41
N HIS A 67 9.58 14.87 10.85
CA HIS A 67 9.04 13.58 11.27
C HIS A 67 9.81 12.40 10.66
N ARG A 68 10.02 11.36 11.45
CA ARG A 68 10.61 10.09 11.02
C ARG A 68 9.51 9.07 10.76
N TYR A 69 9.00 9.03 9.53
CA TYR A 69 8.01 8.05 9.12
C TYR A 69 8.52 6.61 9.29
N SER A 70 7.65 5.72 9.75
CA SER A 70 7.98 4.34 10.08
C SER A 70 6.82 3.41 9.73
N ILE A 71 7.11 2.21 9.22
CA ILE A 71 6.13 1.14 8.99
C ILE A 71 5.34 0.86 10.28
N PHE A 72 6.03 0.83 11.41
CA PHE A 72 5.44 0.54 12.72
C PHE A 72 4.46 1.62 13.17
N GLU A 73 4.77 2.91 12.91
CA GLU A 73 3.85 4.00 13.23
C GLU A 73 2.62 3.99 12.33
N GLN A 74 2.76 3.62 11.06
CA GLN A 74 1.60 3.48 10.19
C GLN A 74 0.70 2.32 10.63
N ALA A 75 1.26 1.23 11.14
CA ALA A 75 0.47 0.18 11.76
C ALA A 75 -0.27 0.68 13.00
N ASP A 76 0.38 1.48 13.88
CA ASP A 76 -0.27 2.12 15.02
C ASP A 76 -1.42 3.05 14.58
N LEU A 77 -1.23 3.77 13.45
CA LEU A 77 -2.28 4.61 12.88
C LEU A 77 -3.48 3.78 12.41
N VAL A 78 -3.25 2.63 11.76
CA VAL A 78 -4.33 1.72 11.33
C VAL A 78 -5.08 1.17 12.53
N GLU A 79 -4.39 0.75 13.58
CA GLU A 79 -5.03 0.30 14.82
C GLU A 79 -5.92 1.40 15.44
N ALA A 80 -5.41 2.63 15.54
CA ALA A 80 -6.17 3.78 16.00
C ALA A 80 -7.37 4.13 15.11
N LEU A 81 -7.22 3.98 13.78
CA LEU A 81 -8.28 4.20 12.80
C LEU A 81 -9.42 3.18 12.98
N LEU A 82 -9.10 1.89 13.04
CA LEU A 82 -10.09 0.83 13.22
C LEU A 82 -10.83 0.97 14.54
N ALA A 83 -10.10 1.26 15.63
CA ALA A 83 -10.69 1.54 16.93
C ALA A 83 -11.64 2.75 16.89
N LYS A 84 -11.26 3.85 16.20
CA LYS A 84 -12.09 5.06 16.06
C LYS A 84 -13.35 4.83 15.25
N LEU A 85 -13.30 3.92 14.27
CA LEU A 85 -14.44 3.55 13.43
C LEU A 85 -15.23 2.36 13.99
N GLU A 86 -14.83 1.82 15.14
CA GLU A 86 -15.45 0.66 15.83
C GLU A 86 -15.47 -0.60 14.94
N ILE A 87 -14.45 -0.77 14.08
CA ILE A 87 -14.29 -1.91 13.18
C ILE A 87 -13.48 -2.98 13.89
N GLN A 88 -14.05 -4.19 14.07
CA GLN A 88 -13.41 -5.31 14.76
C GLN A 88 -12.90 -6.40 13.82
N ASP A 89 -13.60 -6.64 12.70
CA ASP A 89 -13.33 -7.76 11.80
C ASP A 89 -13.14 -7.30 10.34
N PRO A 90 -12.12 -6.48 10.03
CA PRO A 90 -11.91 -6.01 8.66
C PRO A 90 -11.29 -7.10 7.78
N SER A 91 -11.72 -7.18 6.52
CA SER A 91 -10.87 -7.64 5.44
C SER A 91 -9.93 -6.51 5.02
N VAL A 92 -8.68 -6.86 4.70
CA VAL A 92 -7.65 -5.90 4.30
C VAL A 92 -7.26 -6.12 2.85
N VAL A 93 -7.28 -5.07 2.04
CA VAL A 93 -6.68 -5.03 0.70
C VAL A 93 -5.51 -4.06 0.75
N ALA A 94 -4.32 -4.52 0.42
CA ALA A 94 -3.13 -3.73 0.59
C ALA A 94 -2.16 -3.89 -0.58
N TYR A 95 -1.59 -2.77 -1.02
CA TYR A 95 -0.69 -2.69 -2.16
C TYR A 95 0.65 -2.06 -1.77
N ASP A 96 1.76 -2.55 -2.33
CA ASP A 96 3.13 -2.03 -2.20
C ASP A 96 3.49 -1.68 -0.74
N TYR A 97 3.61 -0.40 -0.41
CA TYR A 97 3.87 0.09 0.94
C TYR A 97 2.79 -0.33 1.94
N GLY A 98 1.52 -0.22 1.54
CA GLY A 98 0.39 -0.65 2.36
C GLY A 98 0.45 -2.13 2.70
N ALA A 99 0.91 -2.98 1.78
CA ALA A 99 1.07 -4.41 2.02
C ALA A 99 2.18 -4.70 3.05
N ILE A 100 3.24 -3.88 3.11
CA ILE A 100 4.26 -3.99 4.15
C ILE A 100 3.68 -3.63 5.52
N VAL A 101 2.86 -2.58 5.59
CA VAL A 101 2.16 -2.20 6.84
C VAL A 101 1.15 -3.27 7.24
N ALA A 102 0.40 -3.86 6.30
CA ALA A 102 -0.52 -4.97 6.56
C ALA A 102 0.24 -6.19 7.11
N THR A 103 1.42 -6.50 6.57
CA THR A 103 2.29 -7.55 7.09
C THR A 103 2.71 -7.29 8.54
N GLU A 104 3.01 -6.04 8.90
CA GLU A 104 3.29 -5.69 10.30
C GLU A 104 2.08 -5.86 11.20
N LEU A 105 0.86 -5.51 10.77
CA LEU A 105 -0.36 -5.75 11.51
C LEU A 105 -0.58 -7.25 11.79
N VAL A 106 -0.37 -8.09 10.77
CA VAL A 106 -0.40 -9.55 10.91
C VAL A 106 0.66 -10.03 11.91
N ALA A 107 1.88 -9.49 11.86
CA ALA A 107 2.98 -9.86 12.75
C ALA A 107 2.72 -9.49 14.22
N ARG A 108 1.86 -8.51 14.49
CA ARG A 108 1.54 -8.04 15.86
C ARG A 108 0.58 -8.94 16.59
N ALA A 109 -0.23 -9.74 15.90
CA ALA A 109 -1.35 -10.48 16.49
C ALA A 109 -2.20 -9.57 17.41
N VAL A 110 -2.68 -8.45 16.86
CA VAL A 110 -3.41 -7.41 17.62
C VAL A 110 -4.67 -8.02 18.25
N LYS A 111 -4.98 -7.61 19.49
CA LYS A 111 -6.12 -8.14 20.22
C LYS A 111 -7.41 -7.32 20.07
N THR A 112 -7.31 -6.11 19.50
CA THR A 112 -8.43 -5.16 19.41
C THR A 112 -9.26 -5.35 18.15
N PHE A 113 -8.75 -6.08 17.15
CA PHE A 113 -9.47 -6.46 15.93
C PHE A 113 -8.87 -7.74 15.36
N THR A 114 -9.62 -8.41 14.48
CA THR A 114 -9.19 -9.62 13.80
C THR A 114 -9.23 -9.40 12.29
N ILE A 115 -8.10 -9.50 11.61
CA ILE A 115 -8.08 -9.48 10.13
C ILE A 115 -8.72 -10.77 9.64
N THR A 116 -9.89 -10.67 9.02
CA THR A 116 -10.65 -11.82 8.52
C THR A 116 -10.04 -12.40 7.25
N ARG A 117 -9.42 -11.54 6.43
CA ARG A 117 -8.70 -11.90 5.20
C ARG A 117 -7.75 -10.77 4.81
N CYS A 118 -6.64 -11.14 4.19
CA CYS A 118 -5.68 -10.19 3.66
C CYS A 118 -5.44 -10.46 2.17
N VAL A 119 -5.80 -9.50 1.31
CA VAL A 119 -5.56 -9.52 -0.14
C VAL A 119 -4.40 -8.58 -0.43
N LEU A 120 -3.30 -9.12 -0.91
CA LEU A 120 -2.03 -8.41 -1.10
C LEU A 120 -1.71 -8.26 -2.59
N LEU A 121 -1.44 -7.04 -3.00
CA LEU A 121 -1.06 -6.71 -4.37
C LEU A 121 0.43 -6.37 -4.41
N ASN A 122 1.05 -6.60 -5.55
CA ASN A 122 2.49 -6.36 -5.84
C ASN A 122 3.26 -5.62 -4.74
N HIS A 123 4.02 -6.33 -3.96
CA HIS A 123 4.88 -5.77 -2.91
C HIS A 123 6.15 -6.60 -2.72
N GLY A 124 7.07 -6.07 -1.95
CA GLY A 124 8.32 -6.76 -1.71
C GLY A 124 8.22 -7.89 -0.68
N LEU A 125 7.37 -8.89 -0.87
CA LEU A 125 7.17 -10.01 0.06
C LEU A 125 8.48 -10.65 0.51
N TYR A 126 9.36 -10.96 -0.44
CA TYR A 126 10.70 -11.48 -0.18
C TYR A 126 11.75 -10.38 -0.36
N ALA A 127 12.39 -9.95 0.74
CA ALA A 127 13.37 -8.85 0.70
C ALA A 127 14.54 -9.11 -0.27
N ARG A 128 14.94 -10.38 -0.45
CA ARG A 128 16.03 -10.81 -1.36
C ARG A 128 15.67 -10.68 -2.84
N LEU A 129 14.39 -10.75 -3.18
CA LEU A 129 13.88 -10.66 -4.56
C LEU A 129 13.39 -9.26 -4.92
N TYR A 130 13.14 -8.42 -3.92
CA TYR A 130 12.74 -7.04 -4.13
C TYR A 130 13.84 -6.22 -4.80
N ARG A 131 13.50 -5.51 -5.87
CA ARG A 131 14.45 -4.74 -6.67
C ARG A 131 14.13 -3.24 -6.62
N PRO A 132 14.54 -2.54 -5.54
CA PRO A 132 14.34 -1.10 -5.47
C PRO A 132 15.04 -0.44 -6.66
N ARG A 133 14.35 0.51 -7.28
CA ARG A 133 14.84 1.19 -8.47
C ARG A 133 16.11 2.00 -8.16
N PRO A 134 17.02 2.17 -9.13
CA PRO A 134 18.26 2.92 -8.94
C PRO A 134 18.02 4.31 -8.33
N ILE A 135 16.99 5.02 -8.80
CA ILE A 135 16.64 6.35 -8.29
C ILE A 135 16.22 6.32 -6.81
N GLN A 136 15.53 5.27 -6.35
CA GLN A 136 15.17 5.10 -4.94
C GLN A 136 16.43 4.90 -4.08
N LYS A 137 17.37 4.07 -4.55
CA LYS A 137 18.65 3.85 -3.86
C LYS A 137 19.46 5.15 -3.75
N LEU A 138 19.56 5.92 -4.84
CA LEU A 138 20.25 7.21 -4.84
C LEU A 138 19.58 8.24 -3.93
N THR A 139 18.24 8.24 -3.88
CA THR A 139 17.47 9.15 -3.02
C THR A 139 17.69 8.86 -1.52
N LEU A 140 18.06 7.64 -1.16
CA LEU A 140 18.41 7.28 0.21
C LEU A 140 19.82 7.66 0.63
N VAL A 141 20.74 7.99 -0.33
CA VAL A 141 22.10 8.40 -0.02
C VAL A 141 22.09 9.81 0.59
N PRO A 142 22.71 10.03 1.77
CA PRO A 142 22.81 11.36 2.38
C PRO A 142 23.46 12.38 1.41
N GLY A 143 22.95 13.60 1.38
CA GLY A 143 23.39 14.66 0.46
C GLY A 143 22.76 14.53 -0.93
N ILE A 144 23.08 13.46 -1.66
CA ILE A 144 22.55 13.19 -3.02
C ILE A 144 21.03 13.13 -2.99
N GLY A 145 20.47 12.35 -2.06
CA GLY A 145 19.00 12.22 -1.94
C GLY A 145 18.30 13.53 -1.64
N ARG A 146 18.94 14.45 -0.92
CA ARG A 146 18.37 15.80 -0.68
C ARG A 146 18.31 16.60 -1.99
N LEU A 147 19.38 16.58 -2.78
CA LEU A 147 19.41 17.24 -4.09
C LEU A 147 18.37 16.65 -5.04
N LEU A 148 18.27 15.34 -5.12
CA LEU A 148 17.26 14.67 -5.95
C LEU A 148 15.82 15.00 -5.51
N ALA A 149 15.57 15.06 -4.20
CA ALA A 149 14.26 15.44 -3.68
C ALA A 149 13.87 16.89 -4.04
N TYR A 150 14.85 17.81 -4.06
CA TYR A 150 14.62 19.19 -4.51
C TYR A 150 14.42 19.30 -6.03
N ALA A 151 15.10 18.46 -6.81
CA ALA A 151 14.97 18.40 -8.27
C ALA A 151 13.67 17.73 -8.72
N LEU A 152 13.05 16.90 -7.87
CA LEU A 152 11.81 16.20 -8.21
C LEU A 152 10.69 17.20 -8.51
N ASN A 153 10.23 17.17 -9.75
CA ASN A 153 9.07 17.92 -10.24
C ASN A 153 8.01 16.97 -10.79
N GLU A 154 6.85 17.52 -11.17
CA GLU A 154 5.71 16.73 -11.65
C GLU A 154 6.08 15.85 -12.86
N ARG A 155 6.82 16.39 -13.84
CA ARG A 155 7.23 15.64 -15.04
C ARG A 155 8.13 14.44 -14.70
N LEU A 156 9.11 14.66 -13.82
CA LEU A 156 10.00 13.59 -13.38
C LEU A 156 9.27 12.54 -12.55
N PHE A 157 8.30 12.96 -11.74
CA PHE A 157 7.45 12.06 -10.97
C PHE A 157 6.62 11.18 -11.89
N ILE A 158 5.88 11.78 -12.85
CA ILE A 158 5.05 11.06 -13.83
C ILE A 158 5.91 10.05 -14.60
N ARG A 159 7.04 10.48 -15.15
CA ARG A 159 7.95 9.59 -15.88
C ARG A 159 8.42 8.44 -15.00
N SER A 160 8.91 8.76 -13.80
CA SER A 160 9.46 7.75 -12.90
C SER A 160 8.42 6.76 -12.42
N TRP A 161 7.19 7.20 -12.16
CA TRP A 161 6.12 6.29 -11.74
C TRP A 161 5.61 5.47 -12.94
N GLY A 162 5.51 6.06 -14.13
CA GLY A 162 5.10 5.35 -15.34
C GLY A 162 6.01 4.16 -15.70
N GLU A 163 7.29 4.20 -15.33
CA GLU A 163 8.24 3.10 -15.63
C GLU A 163 7.95 1.79 -14.85
N VAL A 164 6.98 1.76 -13.94
CA VAL A 164 6.57 0.52 -13.25
C VAL A 164 5.24 -0.04 -13.78
N PHE A 165 4.58 0.67 -14.67
CA PHE A 165 3.38 0.22 -15.38
C PHE A 165 3.76 -0.65 -16.58
N SER A 166 2.83 -1.50 -17.03
CA SER A 166 3.02 -2.29 -18.23
C SER A 166 2.86 -1.43 -19.49
N ASP A 167 3.44 -1.89 -20.59
CA ASP A 167 3.24 -1.24 -21.89
C ASP A 167 1.78 -1.36 -22.39
N SER A 168 1.07 -2.39 -21.95
CA SER A 168 -0.34 -2.63 -22.29
C SER A 168 -1.28 -1.65 -21.60
N HIS A 169 -0.90 -1.19 -20.38
CA HIS A 169 -1.70 -0.31 -19.55
C HIS A 169 -0.83 0.84 -19.00
N PRO A 170 -0.43 1.78 -19.85
CA PRO A 170 0.45 2.88 -19.44
C PRO A 170 -0.25 3.80 -18.43
N LEU A 171 0.51 4.33 -17.49
CA LEU A 171 0.02 5.30 -16.50
C LEU A 171 -0.58 6.54 -17.18
N ASP A 172 -1.81 6.89 -16.84
CA ASP A 172 -2.39 8.19 -17.23
C ASP A 172 -1.62 9.33 -16.53
N PRO A 173 -0.99 10.23 -17.31
CA PRO A 173 -0.29 11.38 -16.76
C PRO A 173 -1.15 12.28 -15.87
N ALA A 174 -2.46 12.39 -16.12
CA ALA A 174 -3.37 13.19 -15.32
C ALA A 174 -3.57 12.59 -13.93
N VAL A 175 -3.74 11.26 -13.84
CA VAL A 175 -3.81 10.52 -12.56
C VAL A 175 -2.49 10.70 -11.78
N ALA A 176 -1.35 10.53 -12.46
CA ALA A 176 -0.04 10.72 -11.84
C ALA A 176 0.15 12.14 -11.30
N ALA A 177 -0.29 13.16 -12.03
CA ALA A 177 -0.22 14.56 -11.60
C ALA A 177 -1.04 14.82 -10.33
N LEU A 178 -2.22 14.19 -10.18
CA LEU A 178 -3.02 14.28 -8.96
C LEU A 178 -2.28 13.72 -7.75
N HIS A 179 -1.65 12.55 -7.88
CA HIS A 179 -0.84 11.96 -6.81
C HIS A 179 0.39 12.82 -6.46
N TYR A 180 1.07 13.38 -7.46
CA TYR A 180 2.17 14.31 -7.21
C TYR A 180 1.72 15.54 -6.41
N ARG A 181 0.59 16.14 -6.78
CA ARG A 181 0.02 17.28 -6.06
C ARG A 181 -0.39 16.93 -4.65
N ALA A 182 -1.04 15.76 -4.46
CA ALA A 182 -1.41 15.25 -3.15
C ALA A 182 -0.17 15.01 -2.25
N LEU A 183 0.92 14.46 -2.81
CA LEU A 183 2.19 14.30 -2.10
C LEU A 183 2.77 15.64 -1.65
N ARG A 184 2.59 16.71 -2.45
CA ARG A 184 3.16 18.05 -2.20
C ARG A 184 2.28 18.93 -1.32
N THR A 185 0.96 18.73 -1.34
CA THR A 185 0.00 19.56 -0.57
C THR A 185 0.22 19.37 0.93
N GLY A 186 0.42 20.48 1.64
CA GLY A 186 0.68 20.50 3.09
C GLY A 186 2.05 19.93 3.50
N ALA A 187 2.93 19.59 2.55
CA ALA A 187 4.25 19.10 2.88
C ALA A 187 5.15 20.21 3.44
N PRO A 188 5.87 19.97 4.55
CA PRO A 188 6.72 20.97 5.21
C PRO A 188 7.97 21.32 4.40
N GLY A 189 8.27 20.56 3.35
CA GLY A 189 9.41 20.78 2.48
C GLY A 189 9.39 19.92 1.22
N ARG A 190 10.34 20.16 0.32
CA ARG A 190 10.43 19.43 -0.95
C ARG A 190 10.93 17.98 -0.79
N ASP A 191 11.46 17.63 0.37
CA ASP A 191 12.09 16.34 0.63
C ASP A 191 11.14 15.28 1.22
N ILE A 192 9.82 15.53 1.25
CA ILE A 192 8.83 14.58 1.76
C ILE A 192 8.97 13.20 1.10
N HIS A 193 9.11 13.15 -0.22
CA HIS A 193 9.28 11.91 -0.98
C HIS A 193 10.48 11.09 -0.47
N ARG A 194 11.63 11.73 -0.22
CA ARG A 194 12.82 11.09 0.33
C ARG A 194 12.59 10.59 1.77
N ARG A 195 11.87 11.35 2.57
CA ARG A 195 11.57 10.97 3.97
C ARG A 195 10.68 9.75 4.04
N LEU A 196 9.73 9.63 3.13
CA LEU A 196 8.84 8.47 3.04
C LEU A 196 9.58 7.20 2.57
N LEU A 197 10.59 7.31 1.69
CA LEU A 197 11.41 6.17 1.22
C LEU A 197 12.18 5.42 2.32
N ARG A 198 12.21 5.94 3.54
CA ARG A 198 12.86 5.27 4.68
C ARG A 198 12.29 3.88 4.99
N TYR A 199 11.09 3.58 4.53
CA TYR A 199 10.52 2.25 4.69
C TYR A 199 11.40 1.15 4.05
N ILE A 200 12.14 1.45 2.99
CA ILE A 200 12.98 0.48 2.28
C ILE A 200 14.06 -0.10 3.22
N PRO A 201 14.96 0.71 3.82
CA PRO A 201 15.91 0.18 4.80
C PRO A 201 15.25 -0.33 6.08
N GLU A 202 14.13 0.25 6.55
CA GLU A 202 13.41 -0.22 7.72
C GLU A 202 12.85 -1.63 7.51
N ARG A 203 12.22 -1.88 6.34
CA ARG A 203 11.74 -3.21 5.96
C ARG A 203 12.89 -4.21 5.87
N ALA A 204 14.00 -3.83 5.24
CA ALA A 204 15.17 -4.70 5.11
C ALA A 204 15.76 -5.09 6.48
N ALA A 205 15.78 -4.16 7.42
CA ALA A 205 16.22 -4.40 8.80
C ALA A 205 15.28 -5.33 9.59
N ASN A 206 14.01 -5.38 9.23
CA ASN A 206 12.97 -6.20 9.90
C ASN A 206 12.48 -7.36 9.03
N ARG A 207 13.25 -7.75 8.00
CA ARG A 207 12.83 -8.75 7.01
C ARG A 207 12.42 -10.08 7.63
N GLU A 208 13.19 -10.60 8.57
CA GLU A 208 12.94 -11.90 9.20
C GLU A 208 11.59 -11.90 9.91
N ARG A 209 11.31 -10.89 10.71
CA ARG A 209 10.03 -10.72 11.39
C ARG A 209 8.86 -10.69 10.40
N LEU A 210 8.97 -9.88 9.34
CA LEU A 210 7.89 -9.69 8.38
C LEU A 210 7.67 -10.94 7.51
N GLU A 211 8.75 -11.55 7.01
CA GLU A 211 8.67 -12.78 6.20
C GLU A 211 8.14 -13.97 7.03
N THR A 212 8.59 -14.10 8.30
CA THR A 212 8.07 -15.13 9.21
C THR A 212 6.58 -14.93 9.49
N ALA A 213 6.13 -13.71 9.77
CA ALA A 213 4.73 -13.44 10.01
C ALA A 213 3.85 -13.89 8.81
N MET A 214 4.28 -13.59 7.59
CA MET A 214 3.57 -14.02 6.39
C MET A 214 3.64 -15.53 6.15
N ALA A 215 4.71 -16.17 6.60
CA ALA A 215 4.88 -17.62 6.46
C ALA A 215 4.02 -18.41 7.47
N THR A 216 3.81 -17.88 8.66
CA THR A 216 3.18 -18.61 9.80
C THR A 216 1.78 -18.15 10.15
N THR A 217 1.27 -17.09 9.53
CA THR A 217 -0.07 -16.56 9.86
C THR A 217 -1.18 -17.55 9.51
N GLU A 218 -2.19 -17.58 10.36
CA GLU A 218 -3.47 -18.26 10.12
C GLU A 218 -4.49 -17.36 9.38
N VAL A 219 -4.19 -16.09 9.20
CA VAL A 219 -5.03 -15.18 8.41
C VAL A 219 -5.06 -15.68 6.97
N PRO A 220 -6.25 -15.90 6.37
CA PRO A 220 -6.35 -16.29 4.97
C PRO A 220 -5.73 -15.23 4.07
N LEU A 221 -4.70 -15.62 3.30
CA LEU A 221 -3.98 -14.73 2.38
C LEU A 221 -4.38 -15.01 0.94
N SER A 222 -4.55 -13.94 0.17
CA SER A 222 -4.71 -13.98 -1.30
C SER A 222 -3.76 -12.99 -1.92
N PHE A 223 -3.24 -13.31 -3.10
CA PHE A 223 -2.28 -12.46 -3.80
C PHE A 223 -2.77 -12.15 -5.21
N LEU A 224 -2.77 -10.86 -5.56
CA LEU A 224 -3.15 -10.36 -6.87
C LEU A 224 -1.92 -9.69 -7.50
N TRP A 225 -1.37 -10.31 -8.55
CA TRP A 225 0.01 -10.02 -8.95
C TRP A 225 0.17 -9.64 -10.41
N GLY A 226 0.58 -8.41 -10.69
CA GLY A 226 1.00 -7.97 -12.02
C GLY A 226 2.37 -8.56 -12.36
N MET A 227 2.43 -9.34 -13.43
CA MET A 227 3.61 -10.14 -13.77
C MET A 227 4.70 -9.34 -14.50
N GLN A 228 4.35 -8.18 -15.09
CA GLN A 228 5.30 -7.28 -15.78
C GLN A 228 5.95 -6.26 -14.84
N ASP A 229 5.69 -6.35 -13.54
CA ASP A 229 6.28 -5.47 -12.51
C ASP A 229 7.81 -5.60 -12.46
N PRO A 230 8.58 -4.52 -12.71
CA PRO A 230 10.05 -4.57 -12.66
C PRO A 230 10.62 -4.59 -11.24
N VAL A 231 9.79 -4.33 -10.21
CA VAL A 231 10.19 -4.16 -8.81
C VAL A 231 9.95 -5.42 -7.99
N SER A 232 8.75 -5.98 -8.10
CA SER A 232 8.27 -7.11 -7.30
C SER A 232 7.41 -8.10 -8.11
N GLY A 233 7.70 -8.27 -9.42
CA GLY A 233 6.86 -9.05 -10.33
C GLY A 233 7.09 -10.56 -10.30
N ALA A 234 7.27 -11.15 -11.48
CA ALA A 234 7.27 -12.60 -11.71
C ALA A 234 8.22 -13.40 -10.78
N ALA A 235 9.38 -12.84 -10.41
CA ALA A 235 10.32 -13.53 -9.53
C ALA A 235 9.74 -13.79 -8.12
N ILE A 236 8.96 -12.83 -7.59
CA ILE A 236 8.30 -12.99 -6.29
C ILE A 236 7.12 -13.95 -6.41
N ALA A 237 6.31 -13.86 -7.47
CA ALA A 237 5.20 -14.77 -7.71
C ALA A 237 5.67 -16.24 -7.84
N THR A 238 6.76 -16.47 -8.58
CA THR A 238 7.38 -17.79 -8.72
C THR A 238 7.84 -18.35 -7.38
N GLU A 239 8.52 -17.54 -6.57
CA GLU A 239 8.98 -17.96 -5.25
C GLU A 239 7.81 -18.26 -4.32
N LEU A 240 6.76 -17.44 -4.35
CA LEU A 240 5.57 -17.63 -3.56
C LEU A 240 4.88 -18.97 -3.88
N ARG A 241 4.77 -19.33 -5.17
CA ARG A 241 4.25 -20.66 -5.57
C ARG A 241 5.14 -21.79 -5.10
N ARG A 242 6.45 -21.60 -5.11
CA ARG A 242 7.39 -22.60 -4.63
C ARG A 242 7.26 -22.84 -3.12
N ASP A 243 7.15 -21.76 -2.35
CA ASP A 243 7.07 -21.84 -0.89
C ASP A 243 5.66 -22.26 -0.42
N ARG A 244 4.64 -21.97 -1.22
CA ARG A 244 3.22 -22.26 -0.94
C ARG A 244 2.52 -22.76 -2.21
N PRO A 245 2.59 -24.06 -2.55
CA PRO A 245 1.99 -24.60 -3.78
C PRO A 245 0.48 -24.36 -3.91
N ASP A 246 -0.24 -24.33 -2.78
CA ASP A 246 -1.70 -24.13 -2.72
C ASP A 246 -2.10 -22.67 -2.47
N VAL A 247 -1.20 -21.72 -2.71
CA VAL A 247 -1.47 -20.29 -2.49
C VAL A 247 -2.56 -19.79 -3.44
N ASP A 248 -3.49 -18.99 -2.91
CA ASP A 248 -4.44 -18.23 -3.72
C ASP A 248 -3.70 -17.04 -4.38
N LEU A 249 -3.19 -17.27 -5.59
CA LEU A 249 -2.45 -16.31 -6.39
C LEU A 249 -3.09 -16.15 -7.75
N VAL A 250 -3.57 -14.94 -8.04
CA VAL A 250 -4.00 -14.49 -9.37
C VAL A 250 -2.84 -13.76 -10.04
N GLU A 251 -2.52 -14.17 -11.25
CA GLU A 251 -1.47 -13.57 -12.07
C GLU A 251 -2.08 -12.77 -13.22
N TYR A 252 -1.81 -11.47 -13.23
CA TYR A 252 -2.17 -10.58 -14.35
C TYR A 252 -0.97 -10.47 -15.28
N ALA A 253 -0.97 -11.29 -16.34
CA ALA A 253 0.16 -11.40 -17.28
C ALA A 253 0.45 -10.11 -18.05
N ASP A 254 -0.55 -9.24 -18.20
CA ASP A 254 -0.56 -7.98 -18.93
C ASP A 254 -0.42 -6.74 -18.02
N ALA A 255 -0.35 -6.90 -16.72
CA ALA A 255 -0.22 -5.78 -15.77
C ALA A 255 1.19 -5.69 -15.15
N GLY A 256 1.59 -4.47 -14.83
CA GLY A 256 2.83 -4.12 -14.15
C GLY A 256 2.67 -4.07 -12.63
N HIS A 257 3.29 -3.08 -12.00
CA HIS A 257 3.33 -2.94 -10.55
C HIS A 257 1.98 -2.56 -9.92
N CYS A 258 1.12 -1.87 -10.67
CA CYS A 258 -0.13 -1.30 -10.17
C CYS A 258 -1.37 -2.00 -10.76
N PRO A 259 -1.58 -3.33 -10.56
CA PRO A 259 -2.66 -4.05 -11.23
C PRO A 259 -4.05 -3.48 -10.95
N HIS A 260 -4.27 -2.85 -9.80
CA HIS A 260 -5.53 -2.18 -9.42
C HIS A 260 -5.79 -0.89 -10.22
N ILE A 261 -4.75 -0.25 -10.77
CA ILE A 261 -4.89 0.89 -11.69
C ILE A 261 -4.91 0.40 -13.14
N GLU A 262 -4.14 -0.63 -13.46
CA GLU A 262 -3.96 -1.15 -14.81
C GLU A 262 -5.13 -2.03 -15.29
N ALA A 263 -5.81 -2.72 -14.37
CA ALA A 263 -6.92 -3.62 -14.66
C ALA A 263 -8.02 -3.54 -13.58
N PRO A 264 -8.60 -2.34 -13.31
CA PRO A 264 -9.45 -2.08 -12.15
C PRO A 264 -10.65 -3.03 -12.04
N ASP A 265 -11.36 -3.28 -13.14
CA ASP A 265 -12.55 -4.15 -13.11
C ASP A 265 -12.20 -5.60 -12.74
N ARG A 266 -11.09 -6.12 -13.28
CA ARG A 266 -10.61 -7.48 -12.97
C ARG A 266 -10.20 -7.60 -11.53
N VAL A 267 -9.43 -6.63 -11.04
CA VAL A 267 -8.96 -6.60 -9.65
C VAL A 267 -10.12 -6.41 -8.67
N ALA A 268 -11.10 -5.56 -8.98
CA ALA A 268 -12.31 -5.41 -8.14
C ALA A 268 -13.09 -6.72 -8.04
N ALA A 269 -13.30 -7.43 -9.16
CA ALA A 269 -13.98 -8.72 -9.17
C ALA A 269 -13.22 -9.76 -8.33
N ASP A 270 -11.89 -9.82 -8.44
CA ASP A 270 -11.03 -10.73 -7.70
C ASP A 270 -11.02 -10.44 -6.19
N ILE A 271 -11.03 -9.15 -5.80
CA ILE A 271 -11.17 -8.73 -4.40
C ILE A 271 -12.52 -9.19 -3.85
N ILE A 272 -13.61 -8.89 -4.56
CA ILE A 272 -14.99 -9.26 -4.14
C ILE A 272 -15.12 -10.78 -3.97
N ALA A 273 -14.59 -11.56 -4.91
CA ALA A 273 -14.66 -13.02 -4.84
C ALA A 273 -14.00 -13.58 -3.56
N ARG A 274 -13.04 -12.86 -2.99
CA ARG A 274 -12.26 -13.27 -1.83
C ARG A 274 -12.73 -12.68 -0.52
N THR A 275 -13.38 -11.51 -0.56
CA THR A 275 -13.75 -10.76 0.64
C THR A 275 -15.26 -10.73 0.90
N ALA A 276 -16.09 -11.10 -0.09
CA ALA A 276 -17.51 -11.23 0.13
C ALA A 276 -17.81 -12.38 1.12
N PRO A 277 -18.77 -12.23 2.03
CA PRO A 277 -19.22 -13.32 2.87
C PRO A 277 -19.69 -14.47 2.00
N ALA A 278 -19.44 -15.70 2.46
CA ALA A 278 -20.02 -16.88 1.82
C ALA A 278 -21.54 -16.67 1.67
N ARG A 279 -22.09 -16.95 0.49
CA ARG A 279 -23.54 -16.92 0.35
C ARG A 279 -24.14 -17.95 1.30
N PRO A 280 -25.19 -17.57 2.04
CA PRO A 280 -25.87 -18.50 2.93
C PRO A 280 -26.44 -19.71 2.18
#